data_0445df8767f4370cd0bb5d5a8e801d54
#
_entry.id   0445df8767f4370cd0bb5d5a8e801d54
#
_cell.length_a   1.000
_cell.length_b   1.000
_cell.length_c   1.000
_cell.angle_alpha   90.00
_cell.angle_beta   90.00
_cell.angle_gamma   90.00
#
_symmetry.space_group_name_H-M   'P 1'
#
loop_
_entity.id
_entity.type
_entity.pdbx_description
1 polymer ?
#
loop_
_entity_poly.entity_id
_entity_poly.type
_entity_poly.pdbx_seq_one_letter_code
_entity_poly.pdbx_strand_id
1 'polypeptide(L)'
;MRLIVVSGLSGSGKSVALDMLEDLDFYCVDNIPAGLLPGFIAYTVRTSESTYRQTAVGVDARNRPEDLAEVPRLVETLGKSGIACETLFLRADR
;
A
#
# COMPACT_ATOMS: atom_id res chain seq x y z
N MET A 1 -0.81 13.99 -0.38
CA MET A 1 -1.28 12.60 -0.51
C MET A 1 -0.74 11.75 0.63
N ARG A 2 -1.58 10.90 1.14
CA ARG A 2 -1.19 9.97 2.19
C ARG A 2 -1.38 8.54 1.67
N LEU A 3 -0.34 7.73 1.78
CA LEU A 3 -0.37 6.36 1.27
C LEU A 3 0.00 5.39 2.39
N ILE A 4 -0.79 4.35 2.54
CA ILE A 4 -0.48 3.26 3.47
C ILE A 4 -0.36 1.98 2.67
N VAL A 5 0.79 1.32 2.79
CA VAL A 5 1.01 0.01 2.16
C VAL A 5 0.80 -1.06 3.22
N VAL A 6 -0.21 -1.89 3.03
CA VAL A 6 -0.52 -2.98 3.95
C VAL A 6 0.00 -4.27 3.35
N SER A 7 1.00 -4.86 3.98
CA SER A 7 1.61 -6.10 3.51
C SER A 7 1.35 -7.24 4.48
N GLY A 8 0.95 -8.39 3.95
CA GLY A 8 0.69 -9.54 4.80
C GLY A 8 0.19 -10.72 3.99
N LEU A 9 0.24 -11.88 4.60
CA LEU A 9 -0.31 -13.09 3.99
C LEU A 9 -1.82 -13.12 4.16
N SER A 10 -2.47 -13.86 3.28
CA SER A 10 -3.89 -14.13 3.40
C SER A 10 -4.16 -14.72 4.79
N GLY A 11 -5.17 -14.22 5.47
CA GLY A 11 -5.51 -14.67 6.82
C GLY A 11 -4.75 -13.96 7.93
N SER A 12 -3.90 -12.99 7.61
CA SER A 12 -3.16 -12.24 8.63
C SER A 12 -3.89 -10.99 9.12
N GLY A 13 -5.11 -10.77 8.63
CA GLY A 13 -5.88 -9.58 9.00
C GLY A 13 -5.78 -8.45 8.00
N LYS A 14 -5.16 -8.69 6.85
CA LYS A 14 -4.98 -7.65 5.83
C LYS A 14 -6.32 -7.06 5.36
N SER A 15 -7.32 -7.92 5.12
CA SER A 15 -8.64 -7.45 4.70
C SER A 15 -9.32 -6.62 5.78
N VAL A 16 -9.16 -7.02 7.04
CA VAL A 16 -9.73 -6.27 8.16
C VAL A 16 -9.08 -4.90 8.26
N ALA A 17 -7.75 -4.85 8.10
CA ALA A 17 -7.04 -3.57 8.15
C ALA A 17 -7.49 -2.64 7.03
N LEU A 18 -7.67 -3.17 5.82
CA LEU A 18 -8.14 -2.37 4.69
C LEU A 18 -9.57 -1.90 4.90
N ASP A 19 -10.44 -2.75 5.45
CA ASP A 19 -11.82 -2.34 5.75
C ASP A 19 -11.85 -1.20 6.76
N MET A 20 -10.99 -1.25 7.77
CA MET A 20 -10.90 -0.18 8.76
C MET A 20 -10.43 1.12 8.13
N LEU A 21 -9.47 1.05 7.22
CA LEU A 21 -8.98 2.22 6.52
C LEU A 21 -10.04 2.79 5.58
N GLU A 22 -10.83 1.93 4.95
CA GLU A 22 -11.94 2.37 4.12
C GLU A 22 -12.95 3.16 4.94
N ASP A 23 -13.23 2.72 6.16
CA ASP A 23 -14.12 3.42 7.07
C ASP A 23 -13.58 4.79 7.46
N LEU A 24 -12.26 5.00 7.32
CA LEU A 24 -11.62 6.27 7.59
C LEU A 24 -11.43 7.10 6.31
N ASP A 25 -12.20 6.79 5.27
CA ASP A 25 -12.21 7.50 3.99
C ASP A 25 -10.95 7.29 3.15
N PHE A 26 -10.27 6.17 3.34
CA PHE A 26 -9.18 5.80 2.45
C PHE A 26 -9.72 5.09 1.23
N TYR A 27 -9.13 5.40 0.08
CA TYR A 27 -9.38 4.62 -1.13
C TYR A 27 -8.52 3.35 -1.04
N CYS A 28 -9.17 2.19 -1.00
CA CYS A 28 -8.47 0.93 -0.75
C CYS A 28 -8.41 0.04 -1.98
N VAL A 29 -7.22 -0.50 -2.26
CA VAL A 29 -7.02 -1.47 -3.32
C VAL A 29 -6.34 -2.68 -2.70
N ASP A 30 -6.92 -3.86 -2.86
CA ASP A 30 -6.35 -5.07 -2.29
C ASP A 30 -5.65 -5.90 -3.37
N ASN A 31 -4.69 -6.69 -2.92
CA ASN A 31 -3.99 -7.68 -3.75
C ASN A 31 -3.31 -7.12 -4.99
N ILE A 32 -2.72 -5.95 -4.88
CA ILE A 32 -1.92 -5.43 -5.97
C ILE A 32 -0.57 -6.16 -5.97
N PRO A 33 -0.09 -6.64 -7.12
CA PRO A 33 1.26 -7.21 -7.18
C PRO A 33 2.29 -6.14 -6.85
N ALA A 34 3.30 -6.51 -6.05
CA ALA A 34 4.30 -5.53 -5.62
C ALA A 34 4.97 -4.84 -6.81
N GLY A 35 5.17 -5.57 -7.91
CA GLY A 35 5.80 -4.99 -9.10
C GLY A 35 4.95 -3.94 -9.81
N LEU A 36 3.64 -3.90 -9.56
CA LEU A 36 2.76 -2.91 -10.16
C LEU A 36 2.57 -1.69 -9.25
N LEU A 37 3.05 -1.75 -8.03
CA LEU A 37 2.86 -0.68 -7.07
C LEU A 37 3.43 0.66 -7.54
N PRO A 38 4.65 0.73 -8.09
CA PRO A 38 5.18 2.01 -8.56
C PRO A 38 4.30 2.65 -9.64
N GLY A 39 3.78 1.85 -10.57
CA GLY A 39 2.92 2.36 -11.63
C GLY A 39 1.59 2.87 -11.09
N PHE A 40 1.02 2.16 -10.13
CA PHE A 40 -0.23 2.59 -9.50
C PHE A 40 -0.05 3.92 -8.79
N ILE A 41 1.04 4.05 -8.04
CA ILE A 41 1.30 5.30 -7.30
C ILE A 41 1.55 6.45 -8.27
N ALA A 42 2.31 6.22 -9.33
CA ALA A 42 2.56 7.25 -10.34
C ALA A 42 1.24 7.73 -10.95
N TYR A 43 0.33 6.83 -11.19
CA TYR A 43 -1.00 7.16 -11.72
C TYR A 43 -1.77 8.05 -10.74
N THR A 44 -1.83 7.66 -9.47
CA THR A 44 -2.58 8.41 -8.46
C THR A 44 -2.02 9.81 -8.24
N VAL A 45 -0.70 9.94 -8.26
CA VAL A 45 -0.04 11.23 -8.09
C VAL A 45 -0.30 12.13 -9.30
N ARG A 46 -0.22 11.54 -10.50
CA ARG A 46 -0.39 12.30 -11.74
C ARG A 46 -1.81 12.82 -11.93
N THR A 47 -2.81 12.04 -11.53
CA THR A 47 -4.20 12.46 -11.69
C THR A 47 -4.60 13.57 -10.75
N SER A 48 -3.94 13.65 -9.59
CA SER A 48 -4.23 14.68 -8.57
C SER A 48 -5.70 14.72 -8.15
N GLU A 49 -6.41 13.62 -8.27
CA GLU A 49 -7.79 13.58 -7.87
C GLU A 49 -7.95 13.45 -6.36
N SER A 50 -8.97 14.09 -5.81
CA SER A 50 -9.24 14.03 -4.37
C SER A 50 -9.53 12.60 -3.90
N THR A 51 -10.01 11.73 -4.78
CA THR A 51 -10.27 10.33 -4.49
C THR A 51 -9.02 9.63 -3.94
N TYR A 52 -7.84 9.98 -4.45
CA TYR A 52 -6.60 9.33 -4.07
C TYR A 52 -5.81 10.07 -3.00
N ARG A 53 -6.41 11.08 -2.38
CA ARG A 53 -5.71 11.86 -1.37
C ARG A 53 -5.27 10.98 -0.20
N GLN A 54 -6.09 10.01 0.17
CA GLN A 54 -5.75 8.99 1.17
C GLN A 54 -5.97 7.64 0.53
N THR A 55 -4.89 6.90 0.33
CA THR A 55 -4.93 5.63 -0.38
C THR A 55 -4.26 4.55 0.45
N ALA A 56 -4.88 3.38 0.50
CA ALA A 56 -4.32 2.21 1.17
C ALA A 56 -4.23 1.08 0.14
N VAL A 57 -3.08 0.43 0.06
CA VAL A 57 -2.84 -0.62 -0.92
C VAL A 57 -2.44 -1.90 -0.20
N GLY A 58 -3.15 -2.99 -0.48
CA GLY A 58 -2.80 -4.30 0.05
C GLY A 58 -1.86 -5.03 -0.89
N VAL A 59 -0.72 -5.45 -0.37
CA VAL A 59 0.28 -6.20 -1.12
C VAL A 59 0.42 -7.58 -0.47
N ASP A 60 0.30 -8.64 -1.28
CA ASP A 60 0.42 -9.99 -0.78
C ASP A 60 1.88 -10.34 -0.51
N ALA A 61 2.18 -10.79 0.70
CA ALA A 61 3.53 -11.16 1.08
C ALA A 61 4.06 -12.40 0.36
N ARG A 62 3.22 -13.07 -0.43
CA ARG A 62 3.66 -14.20 -1.26
C ARG A 62 4.23 -13.75 -2.61
N ASN A 63 4.28 -12.45 -2.86
CA ASN A 63 4.96 -11.93 -4.05
C ASN A 63 6.42 -12.34 -4.03
N ARG A 64 7.05 -12.29 -5.21
CA ARG A 64 8.46 -12.67 -5.32
C ARG A 64 9.31 -11.81 -4.38
N PRO A 65 10.32 -12.42 -3.73
CA PRO A 65 11.16 -11.66 -2.79
C PRO A 65 11.77 -10.40 -3.39
N GLU A 66 12.19 -10.45 -4.65
CA GLU A 66 12.80 -9.29 -5.30
C GLU A 66 11.79 -8.15 -5.48
N ASP A 67 10.51 -8.46 -5.69
CA ASP A 67 9.48 -7.43 -5.81
C ASP A 67 9.17 -6.83 -4.45
N LEU A 68 9.10 -7.68 -3.41
CA LEU A 68 8.84 -7.20 -2.06
C LEU A 68 9.99 -6.33 -1.55
N ALA A 69 11.21 -6.62 -1.96
CA ALA A 69 12.38 -5.86 -1.54
C ALA A 69 12.37 -4.44 -2.09
N GLU A 70 11.62 -4.18 -3.16
CA GLU A 70 11.53 -2.84 -3.73
C GLU A 70 10.58 -1.94 -2.94
N VAL A 71 9.69 -2.51 -2.13
CA VAL A 71 8.69 -1.73 -1.40
C VAL A 71 9.33 -0.72 -0.45
N PRO A 72 10.32 -1.09 0.40
CA PRO A 72 10.96 -0.11 1.27
C PRO A 72 11.62 1.03 0.52
N ARG A 73 12.25 0.74 -0.62
CA ARG A 73 12.86 1.78 -1.45
C ARG A 73 11.83 2.72 -2.00
N LEU A 74 10.70 2.19 -2.44
CA LEU A 74 9.62 3.00 -2.97
C LEU A 74 9.07 3.93 -1.89
N VAL A 75 8.86 3.40 -0.69
CA VAL A 75 8.37 4.18 0.44
C VAL A 75 9.32 5.32 0.75
N GLU A 76 10.62 5.04 0.77
CA GLU A 76 11.63 6.06 1.02
C GLU A 76 11.61 7.14 -0.06
N THR A 77 11.55 6.73 -1.32
CA THR A 77 11.54 7.66 -2.45
C THR A 77 10.30 8.57 -2.39
N LEU A 78 9.15 8.00 -2.07
CA LEU A 78 7.90 8.76 -1.96
C LEU A 78 7.97 9.77 -0.82
N GLY A 79 8.58 9.38 0.29
CA GLY A 79 8.76 10.29 1.42
C GLY A 79 9.57 11.51 1.03
N LYS A 80 10.61 11.31 0.22
CA LYS A 80 11.43 12.41 -0.27
C LYS A 80 10.68 13.33 -1.23
N SER A 81 9.65 12.80 -1.88
CA SER A 81 8.82 13.59 -2.81
C SER A 81 7.69 14.32 -2.10
N GLY A 82 7.62 14.24 -0.77
CA GLY A 82 6.60 14.92 -0.01
C GLY A 82 5.31 14.13 0.18
N ILE A 83 5.30 12.87 -0.20
CA ILE A 83 4.15 12.01 0.00
C ILE A 83 4.29 11.30 1.35
N ALA A 84 3.28 11.46 2.22
CA ALA A 84 3.29 10.76 3.50
C ALA A 84 2.99 9.28 3.26
N CYS A 85 4.01 8.46 3.35
CA CYS A 85 3.90 7.04 3.05
C CYS A 85 4.27 6.20 4.26
N GLU A 86 3.40 5.28 4.63
CA GLU A 86 3.61 4.40 5.77
C GLU A 86 3.45 2.94 5.32
N THR A 87 4.15 2.05 5.98
CA THR A 87 4.02 0.62 5.71
C THR A 87 3.54 -0.11 6.95
N LEU A 88 2.54 -0.95 6.77
CA LEU A 88 1.99 -1.77 7.85
C LEU A 88 2.21 -3.23 7.49
N PHE A 89 3.02 -3.92 8.29
CA PHE A 89 3.28 -5.35 8.10
C PHE A 89 2.43 -6.14 9.06
N LEU A 90 1.64 -7.05 8.52
CA LEU A 90 0.76 -7.90 9.32
C LEU A 90 1.32 -9.31 9.38
N ARG A 91 1.26 -9.91 10.54
CA ARG A 91 1.67 -11.30 10.74
C ARG A 91 0.47 -12.10 11.21
N ALA A 92 0.40 -13.33 10.74
CA ALA A 92 -0.60 -14.25 11.25
C ALA A 92 -0.08 -14.78 12.59
N ASP A 93 -0.82 -14.52 13.65
CA ASP A 93 -0.48 -15.02 14.97
C ASP A 93 -0.96 -16.45 15.13
N ARG A 94 -0.27 -17.16 15.93
CA ARG A 94 -0.58 -18.55 16.18
C ARG A 94 -0.85 -18.80 17.60
#